data_56e0e5da631cd98e32682faf80e77cfc
#
_entry.id   56e0e5da631cd98e32682faf80e77cfc
#
_cell.length_a   1.000
_cell.length_b   1.000
_cell.length_c   1.000
_cell.angle_alpha   90.00
_cell.angle_beta   90.00
_cell.angle_gamma   90.00
#
_symmetry.space_group_name_H-M   'P 1'
#
loop_
_entity.id
_entity.type
_entity.pdbx_description
1 polymer ?
#
loop_
_entity_poly.entity_id
_entity_poly.type
_entity_poly.pdbx_seq_one_letter_code
_entity_poly.pdbx_strand_id
1 'polypeptide(L)'
;MQAENNKTMSAIEIKPVSNRKELQQFIQFYYDLYRGNDCAVPYLYMDEMATLRHDKNPSFECCEAKYFMAFRDGQMVGRVAAIINRRANERWNCHQVRFGWFDFIDDQEVSSALLKAVEDWGRQKGMTEIAGPLGFIDTDREGMLVEGFDALSTMYVNYNYPYYPQHMERLEGFQKDNDYVEMKVRVPEQVPDKFAKITEMVRKRYGLRVHKFTRKELCDEGWGRKVFDLLNATYKDLYGFSQLSDCQIDKLVNDYIKIADLNLVTAIMDGDQMVGFGITFPSFSRAMQKTRDGRFLPFGWWHMLKVLKWHKTPLVDLLLIGVLPEYRAKGANALIFDDLIRWFQRYHFEWAITGPQMESNEGVLSQWQYLEATQVRRHRCYRKKF
;
A
#
# COMPACT_ATOMS: atom_id res chain seq x y z
N MET A 1 47.94 -1.28 -28.28
CA MET A 1 47.28 -0.01 -28.03
C MET A 1 45.77 -0.26 -28.15
N GLN A 2 45.16 -0.61 -27.05
CA GLN A 2 43.69 -0.67 -26.94
C GLN A 2 43.21 0.73 -26.56
N ALA A 3 42.50 1.39 -27.45
CA ALA A 3 41.83 2.63 -27.15
C ALA A 3 40.62 2.29 -26.26
N GLU A 4 40.73 2.57 -24.96
CA GLU A 4 39.57 2.61 -24.06
C GLU A 4 38.61 3.70 -24.57
N ASN A 5 37.50 3.28 -25.12
CA ASN A 5 36.36 4.13 -25.45
C ASN A 5 35.74 4.66 -24.13
N ASN A 6 36.37 5.70 -23.57
CA ASN A 6 35.78 6.47 -22.47
C ASN A 6 34.61 7.29 -23.05
N LYS A 7 33.45 6.64 -23.27
CA LYS A 7 32.22 7.34 -23.60
C LYS A 7 31.83 8.12 -22.35
N THR A 8 32.19 9.40 -22.29
CA THR A 8 31.65 10.30 -21.25
C THR A 8 30.13 10.18 -21.28
N MET A 9 29.57 9.62 -20.22
CA MET A 9 28.11 9.53 -20.12
C MET A 9 27.53 10.93 -20.07
N SER A 10 26.47 11.19 -20.83
CA SER A 10 25.84 12.51 -20.86
C SER A 10 25.17 12.80 -19.52
N ALA A 11 25.09 14.09 -19.17
CA ALA A 11 24.47 14.54 -17.93
C ALA A 11 22.99 14.12 -17.85
N ILE A 12 22.53 13.86 -16.64
CA ILE A 12 21.09 13.58 -16.37
C ILE A 12 20.31 14.89 -16.48
N GLU A 13 19.30 14.89 -17.33
CA GLU A 13 18.34 15.98 -17.47
C GLU A 13 17.06 15.66 -16.68
N ILE A 14 16.69 16.53 -15.72
CA ILE A 14 15.45 16.41 -14.95
C ILE A 14 14.37 17.30 -15.55
N LYS A 15 13.24 16.71 -15.93
CA LYS A 15 12.06 17.42 -16.47
C LYS A 15 10.86 17.26 -15.57
N PRO A 16 10.15 18.34 -15.20
CA PRO A 16 8.88 18.24 -14.53
C PRO A 16 7.79 17.75 -15.50
N VAL A 17 6.84 16.99 -14.99
CA VAL A 17 5.61 16.63 -15.72
C VAL A 17 4.70 17.86 -15.76
N SER A 18 4.31 18.30 -16.96
CA SER A 18 3.55 19.53 -17.17
C SER A 18 2.20 19.30 -17.85
N ASN A 19 1.98 18.13 -18.44
CA ASN A 19 0.77 17.82 -19.18
C ASN A 19 0.40 16.33 -19.10
N ARG A 20 -0.80 16.00 -19.60
CA ARG A 20 -1.34 14.64 -19.53
C ARG A 20 -0.50 13.60 -20.29
N LYS A 21 0.13 13.98 -21.41
CA LYS A 21 0.98 13.07 -22.18
C LYS A 21 2.25 12.71 -21.41
N GLU A 22 2.86 13.68 -20.77
CA GLU A 22 4.02 13.47 -19.91
C GLU A 22 3.65 12.67 -18.66
N LEU A 23 2.45 12.88 -18.08
CA LEU A 23 1.95 12.05 -16.98
C LEU A 23 1.76 10.59 -17.42
N GLN A 24 1.27 10.36 -18.63
CA GLN A 24 1.18 9.00 -19.19
C GLN A 24 2.57 8.37 -19.36
N GLN A 25 3.56 9.14 -19.82
CA GLN A 25 4.95 8.68 -19.92
C GLN A 25 5.53 8.37 -18.55
N PHE A 26 5.31 9.23 -17.57
CA PHE A 26 5.69 9.03 -16.17
C PHE A 26 5.13 7.70 -15.62
N ILE A 27 3.85 7.43 -15.83
CA ILE A 27 3.20 6.20 -15.39
C ILE A 27 3.73 4.99 -16.15
N GLN A 28 3.90 5.11 -17.48
CA GLN A 28 4.31 4.00 -18.35
C GLN A 28 5.71 3.50 -18.00
N PHE A 29 6.61 4.36 -17.51
CA PHE A 29 7.98 3.99 -17.15
C PHE A 29 8.05 2.80 -16.19
N TYR A 30 7.17 2.73 -15.18
CA TYR A 30 7.11 1.60 -14.25
C TYR A 30 6.84 0.27 -14.98
N TYR A 31 5.87 0.25 -15.87
CA TYR A 31 5.51 -0.97 -16.58
C TYR A 31 6.61 -1.43 -17.53
N ASP A 32 7.33 -0.47 -18.13
CA ASP A 32 8.45 -0.78 -19.03
C ASP A 32 9.66 -1.28 -18.24
N LEU A 33 9.96 -0.69 -17.10
CA LEU A 33 11.08 -1.06 -16.22
C LEU A 33 10.94 -2.48 -15.68
N TYR A 34 9.72 -2.87 -15.26
CA TYR A 34 9.46 -4.19 -14.65
C TYR A 34 8.89 -5.22 -15.62
N ARG A 35 8.89 -4.92 -16.91
CA ARG A 35 8.38 -5.83 -17.95
C ARG A 35 9.13 -7.16 -17.93
N GLY A 36 8.37 -8.27 -17.78
CA GLY A 36 8.93 -9.62 -17.72
C GLY A 36 9.51 -10.03 -16.37
N ASN A 37 9.37 -9.21 -15.33
CA ASN A 37 9.73 -9.60 -13.97
C ASN A 37 8.62 -10.47 -13.35
N ASP A 38 8.98 -11.68 -12.89
CA ASP A 38 8.03 -12.68 -12.36
C ASP A 38 7.49 -12.34 -10.96
N CYS A 39 8.13 -11.41 -10.23
CA CYS A 39 7.76 -11.02 -8.89
C CYS A 39 7.03 -9.67 -8.84
N ALA A 40 7.29 -8.78 -9.80
CA ALA A 40 6.60 -7.51 -9.91
C ALA A 40 5.13 -7.71 -10.33
N VAL A 41 4.23 -6.98 -9.70
CA VAL A 41 2.80 -6.96 -10.03
C VAL A 41 2.44 -5.60 -10.58
N PRO A 42 1.93 -5.52 -11.83
CA PRO A 42 1.48 -4.26 -12.40
C PRO A 42 0.38 -3.62 -11.54
N TYR A 43 0.48 -2.32 -11.32
CA TYR A 43 -0.61 -1.55 -10.71
C TYR A 43 -1.74 -1.34 -11.70
N LEU A 44 -2.95 -1.11 -11.21
CA LEU A 44 -4.07 -0.81 -12.09
C LEU A 44 -3.87 0.57 -12.74
N TYR A 45 -3.70 0.60 -14.06
CA TYR A 45 -3.36 1.83 -14.80
C TYR A 45 -4.35 2.97 -14.57
N MET A 46 -5.64 2.64 -14.43
CA MET A 46 -6.68 3.63 -14.19
C MET A 46 -6.53 4.29 -12.81
N ASP A 47 -6.13 3.52 -11.79
CA ASP A 47 -5.93 4.01 -10.44
C ASP A 47 -4.67 4.88 -10.37
N GLU A 48 -3.57 4.49 -11.04
CA GLU A 48 -2.37 5.33 -11.16
C GLU A 48 -2.71 6.69 -11.78
N MET A 49 -3.47 6.67 -12.90
CA MET A 49 -3.94 7.89 -13.56
C MET A 49 -4.84 8.73 -12.68
N ALA A 50 -5.72 8.12 -11.87
CA ALA A 50 -6.61 8.85 -10.98
C ALA A 50 -5.86 9.43 -9.78
N THR A 51 -4.95 8.65 -9.18
CA THR A 51 -4.16 9.05 -8.00
C THR A 51 -3.23 10.22 -8.29
N LEU A 52 -2.59 10.24 -9.48
CA LEU A 52 -1.64 11.29 -9.84
C LEU A 52 -2.29 12.54 -10.46
N ARG A 53 -3.59 12.55 -10.68
CA ARG A 53 -4.30 13.70 -11.26
C ARG A 53 -4.93 14.59 -10.20
N HIS A 54 -4.61 15.88 -10.26
CA HIS A 54 -5.16 16.90 -9.37
C HIS A 54 -6.70 16.97 -9.40
N ASP A 55 -7.31 16.79 -10.56
CA ASP A 55 -8.76 16.87 -10.75
C ASP A 55 -9.51 15.56 -10.37
N LYS A 56 -8.81 14.52 -9.94
CA LYS A 56 -9.39 13.21 -9.61
C LYS A 56 -9.07 12.70 -8.21
N ASN A 57 -7.95 13.11 -7.65
CA ASN A 57 -7.52 12.67 -6.34
C ASN A 57 -7.91 13.70 -5.28
N PRO A 58 -8.84 13.36 -4.36
CA PRO A 58 -9.25 14.28 -3.29
C PRO A 58 -8.11 14.63 -2.32
N SER A 59 -7.02 13.87 -2.30
CA SER A 59 -5.86 14.19 -1.46
C SER A 59 -5.23 15.54 -1.78
N PHE A 60 -5.46 16.09 -2.97
CA PHE A 60 -5.01 17.44 -3.31
C PHE A 60 -5.72 18.56 -2.54
N GLU A 61 -6.74 18.27 -1.74
CA GLU A 61 -7.29 19.22 -0.76
C GLU A 61 -6.26 19.60 0.31
N CYS A 62 -5.36 18.67 0.67
CA CYS A 62 -4.33 18.88 1.70
C CYS A 62 -2.91 18.57 1.21
N CYS A 63 -2.74 18.14 -0.02
CA CYS A 63 -1.44 17.80 -0.58
C CYS A 63 -1.09 18.72 -1.77
N GLU A 64 0.20 18.99 -1.90
CA GLU A 64 0.80 19.47 -3.15
C GLU A 64 1.71 18.38 -3.72
N ALA A 65 1.75 18.26 -5.03
CA ALA A 65 2.68 17.32 -5.67
C ALA A 65 3.31 17.90 -6.93
N LYS A 66 4.54 17.45 -7.20
CA LYS A 66 5.27 17.69 -8.44
C LYS A 66 5.97 16.42 -8.87
N TYR A 67 5.86 16.07 -10.13
CA TYR A 67 6.41 14.84 -10.68
C TYR A 67 7.62 15.17 -11.54
N PHE A 68 8.69 14.37 -11.43
CA PHE A 68 9.92 14.56 -12.18
C PHE A 68 10.28 13.29 -12.94
N MET A 69 10.75 13.47 -14.16
CA MET A 69 11.30 12.44 -15.03
C MET A 69 12.79 12.73 -15.27
N ALA A 70 13.61 11.70 -15.16
CA ALA A 70 15.03 11.77 -15.50
C ALA A 70 15.26 11.23 -16.92
N PHE A 71 16.08 11.95 -17.70
CA PHE A 71 16.44 11.57 -19.04
C PHE A 71 17.97 11.52 -19.18
N ARG A 72 18.45 10.55 -19.97
CA ARG A 72 19.83 10.47 -20.47
C ARG A 72 19.79 10.17 -21.97
N ASP A 73 20.48 10.95 -22.77
CA ASP A 73 20.49 10.84 -24.24
C ASP A 73 19.08 10.80 -24.86
N GLY A 74 18.14 11.56 -24.28
CA GLY A 74 16.76 11.62 -24.73
C GLY A 74 15.88 10.42 -24.32
N GLN A 75 16.44 9.41 -23.66
CA GLN A 75 15.71 8.27 -23.12
C GLN A 75 15.33 8.51 -21.66
N MET A 76 14.12 8.19 -21.29
CA MET A 76 13.67 8.24 -19.89
C MET A 76 14.33 7.11 -19.09
N VAL A 77 15.04 7.48 -18.01
CA VAL A 77 15.83 6.58 -17.18
C VAL A 77 15.35 6.52 -15.72
N GLY A 78 14.39 7.37 -15.35
CA GLY A 78 13.81 7.34 -14.02
C GLY A 78 12.66 8.31 -13.82
N ARG A 79 11.96 8.14 -12.70
CA ARG A 79 10.85 9.00 -12.27
C ARG A 79 10.80 9.14 -10.76
N VAL A 80 10.21 10.22 -10.27
CA VAL A 80 9.91 10.41 -8.86
C VAL A 80 8.75 11.41 -8.69
N ALA A 81 7.89 11.16 -7.71
CA ALA A 81 6.89 12.11 -7.24
C ALA A 81 7.40 12.79 -5.96
N ALA A 82 7.38 14.12 -5.94
CA ALA A 82 7.57 14.93 -4.75
C ALA A 82 6.17 15.31 -4.21
N ILE A 83 5.90 15.06 -2.94
CA ILE A 83 4.58 15.25 -2.33
C ILE A 83 4.75 15.94 -0.98
N ILE A 84 3.96 16.98 -0.74
CA ILE A 84 3.84 17.63 0.57
C ILE A 84 2.42 17.38 1.07
N ASN A 85 2.29 16.57 2.12
CA ASN A 85 1.01 16.39 2.82
C ASN A 85 0.99 17.34 4.03
N ARG A 86 0.27 18.47 3.89
CA ARG A 86 0.20 19.49 4.94
C ARG A 86 -0.47 18.99 6.21
N ARG A 87 -1.49 18.15 6.09
CA ARG A 87 -2.20 17.58 7.25
C ARG A 87 -1.29 16.65 8.05
N ALA A 88 -0.50 15.81 7.37
CA ALA A 88 0.49 14.97 8.04
C ALA A 88 1.59 15.82 8.69
N ASN A 89 2.12 16.82 8.00
CA ASN A 89 3.14 17.71 8.52
C ASN A 89 2.66 18.47 9.77
N GLU A 90 1.44 18.97 9.77
CA GLU A 90 0.80 19.60 10.94
C GLU A 90 0.61 18.60 12.08
N ARG A 91 0.04 17.43 11.80
CA ARG A 91 -0.19 16.37 12.79
C ARG A 91 1.09 15.94 13.51
N TRP A 92 2.17 15.75 12.74
CA TRP A 92 3.44 15.24 13.26
C TRP A 92 4.44 16.35 13.58
N ASN A 93 4.03 17.62 13.50
CA ASN A 93 4.86 18.80 13.74
C ASN A 93 6.21 18.72 13.01
N CYS A 94 6.18 18.44 11.72
CA CYS A 94 7.35 18.34 10.87
C CYS A 94 7.19 19.20 9.60
N HIS A 95 8.32 19.44 8.91
CA HIS A 95 8.36 20.16 7.61
C HIS A 95 8.95 19.24 6.56
N GLN A 96 8.16 18.24 6.16
CA GLN A 96 8.61 17.10 5.36
C GLN A 96 8.06 17.18 3.94
N VAL A 97 8.95 16.97 2.95
CA VAL A 97 8.57 16.55 1.59
C VAL A 97 8.72 15.03 1.49
N ARG A 98 7.70 14.37 0.98
CA ARG A 98 7.71 12.94 0.70
C ARG A 98 8.24 12.70 -0.71
N PHE A 99 8.98 11.59 -0.91
CA PHE A 99 9.21 11.04 -2.25
C PHE A 99 8.44 9.73 -2.40
N GLY A 100 7.81 9.54 -3.56
CA GLY A 100 7.09 8.32 -3.94
C GLY A 100 7.22 8.09 -5.44
N TRP A 101 6.63 7.01 -5.98
CA TRP A 101 6.80 6.65 -7.40
C TRP A 101 8.26 6.76 -7.85
N PHE A 102 9.17 6.32 -6.99
CA PHE A 102 10.62 6.44 -7.18
C PHE A 102 11.12 5.20 -7.89
N ASP A 103 11.21 5.29 -9.22
CA ASP A 103 11.67 4.21 -10.09
C ASP A 103 12.78 4.70 -11.02
N PHE A 104 13.82 3.90 -11.17
CA PHE A 104 15.00 4.26 -11.95
C PHE A 104 15.78 3.02 -12.40
N ILE A 105 16.58 3.17 -13.48
CA ILE A 105 17.54 2.14 -13.92
C ILE A 105 18.70 2.04 -12.92
N ASP A 106 19.46 0.95 -12.94
CA ASP A 106 20.64 0.76 -12.07
C ASP A 106 21.77 1.76 -12.41
N ASP A 107 21.59 3.00 -11.99
CA ASP A 107 22.49 4.12 -12.20
C ASP A 107 22.39 5.11 -11.04
N GLN A 108 23.51 5.24 -10.27
CA GLN A 108 23.57 6.09 -9.08
C GLN A 108 23.35 7.58 -9.38
N GLU A 109 23.77 8.06 -10.55
CA GLU A 109 23.58 9.47 -10.93
C GLU A 109 22.08 9.75 -11.12
N VAL A 110 21.32 8.79 -11.68
CA VAL A 110 19.87 8.92 -11.89
C VAL A 110 19.14 9.02 -10.55
N SER A 111 19.40 8.08 -9.63
CA SER A 111 18.75 8.07 -8.31
C SER A 111 19.08 9.34 -7.51
N SER A 112 20.36 9.78 -7.57
CA SER A 112 20.81 11.01 -6.90
C SER A 112 20.14 12.25 -7.48
N ALA A 113 20.06 12.37 -8.81
CA ALA A 113 19.45 13.52 -9.48
C ALA A 113 17.94 13.62 -9.19
N LEU A 114 17.23 12.48 -9.15
CA LEU A 114 15.81 12.43 -8.84
C LEU A 114 15.52 12.89 -7.40
N LEU A 115 16.26 12.35 -6.42
CA LEU A 115 16.07 12.75 -5.01
C LEU A 115 16.48 14.20 -4.77
N LYS A 116 17.56 14.66 -5.44
CA LYS A 116 17.94 16.08 -5.40
C LYS A 116 16.82 16.98 -5.93
N ALA A 117 16.13 16.59 -7.00
CA ALA A 117 15.00 17.37 -7.53
C ALA A 117 13.84 17.47 -6.51
N VAL A 118 13.59 16.40 -5.74
CA VAL A 118 12.61 16.43 -4.63
C VAL A 118 13.06 17.34 -3.51
N GLU A 119 14.34 17.25 -3.10
CA GLU A 119 14.92 18.12 -2.06
C GLU A 119 14.84 19.59 -2.48
N ASP A 120 15.26 19.92 -3.70
CA ASP A 120 15.28 21.29 -4.23
C ASP A 120 13.85 21.88 -4.26
N TRP A 121 12.87 21.10 -4.69
CA TRP A 121 11.48 21.53 -4.65
C TRP A 121 10.95 21.65 -3.20
N GLY A 122 11.29 20.72 -2.32
CA GLY A 122 10.95 20.77 -0.90
C GLY A 122 11.49 22.04 -0.24
N ARG A 123 12.78 22.39 -0.47
CA ARG A 123 13.39 23.63 0.04
C ARG A 123 12.68 24.89 -0.46
N GLN A 124 12.29 24.93 -1.75
CA GLN A 124 11.51 26.03 -2.32
C GLN A 124 10.15 26.20 -1.63
N LYS A 125 9.60 25.11 -1.08
CA LYS A 125 8.32 25.08 -0.34
C LYS A 125 8.47 25.21 1.18
N GLY A 126 9.70 25.46 1.67
CA GLY A 126 9.99 25.63 3.09
C GLY A 126 10.08 24.32 3.89
N MET A 127 10.26 23.20 3.21
CA MET A 127 10.49 21.91 3.88
C MET A 127 11.94 21.80 4.33
N THR A 128 12.18 21.06 5.41
CA THR A 128 13.51 20.89 6.04
C THR A 128 13.97 19.44 6.06
N GLU A 129 13.13 18.52 5.59
CA GLU A 129 13.45 17.10 5.51
C GLU A 129 12.73 16.43 4.33
N ILE A 130 13.34 15.35 3.83
CA ILE A 130 12.75 14.45 2.84
C ILE A 130 12.56 13.06 3.46
N ALA A 131 11.42 12.42 3.20
CA ALA A 131 11.18 11.04 3.62
C ALA A 131 10.40 10.24 2.57
N GLY A 132 10.59 8.93 2.57
CA GLY A 132 9.89 8.03 1.66
C GLY A 132 10.62 6.70 1.43
N PRO A 133 10.12 5.89 0.47
CA PRO A 133 8.95 6.16 -0.38
C PRO A 133 7.64 6.22 0.39
N LEU A 134 6.86 7.28 0.17
CA LEU A 134 5.53 7.50 0.76
C LEU A 134 4.60 8.11 -0.29
N GLY A 135 3.32 7.74 -0.24
CA GLY A 135 2.28 8.30 -1.08
C GLY A 135 1.64 9.57 -0.52
N PHE A 136 0.48 9.92 -1.07
CA PHE A 136 -0.35 11.04 -0.59
C PHE A 136 -0.93 10.75 0.79
N ILE A 137 -1.43 9.51 1.00
CA ILE A 137 -2.07 9.03 2.22
C ILE A 137 -1.58 7.61 2.54
N ASP A 138 -1.82 7.14 3.75
CA ASP A 138 -1.30 5.85 4.23
C ASP A 138 -1.95 4.61 3.58
N THR A 139 -3.00 4.79 2.79
CA THR A 139 -3.55 3.73 1.94
C THR A 139 -2.85 3.63 0.59
N ASP A 140 -1.96 4.57 0.27
CA ASP A 140 -1.05 4.46 -0.86
C ASP A 140 0.13 3.53 -0.50
N ARG A 141 0.91 3.16 -1.51
CA ARG A 141 2.06 2.28 -1.31
C ARG A 141 3.18 2.99 -0.57
N GLU A 142 3.69 2.34 0.45
CA GLU A 142 4.76 2.86 1.32
C GLU A 142 5.98 1.95 1.32
N GLY A 143 7.14 2.56 1.57
CA GLY A 143 8.41 1.89 1.74
C GLY A 143 9.02 1.35 0.43
N MET A 144 10.32 1.19 0.45
CA MET A 144 11.16 0.55 -0.56
C MET A 144 11.39 -0.91 -0.15
N LEU A 145 11.20 -1.85 -1.06
CA LEU A 145 11.50 -3.26 -0.79
C LEU A 145 13.00 -3.42 -0.49
N VAL A 146 13.32 -4.01 0.66
CA VAL A 146 14.70 -4.26 1.12
C VAL A 146 14.98 -5.74 1.36
N GLU A 147 13.95 -6.58 1.56
CA GLU A 147 14.04 -8.04 1.69
C GLU A 147 12.86 -8.70 0.98
N GLY A 148 13.08 -9.90 0.41
CA GLY A 148 12.04 -10.70 -0.25
C GLY A 148 11.82 -10.32 -1.71
N PHE A 149 12.87 -9.98 -2.44
CA PHE A 149 12.84 -9.60 -3.87
C PHE A 149 12.37 -10.72 -4.80
N ASP A 150 12.48 -11.97 -4.36
CA ASP A 150 12.07 -13.20 -5.05
C ASP A 150 10.62 -13.61 -4.74
N ALA A 151 9.95 -12.92 -3.82
CA ALA A 151 8.56 -13.18 -3.49
C ALA A 151 7.61 -12.40 -4.42
N LEU A 152 6.54 -13.07 -4.88
CA LEU A 152 5.48 -12.41 -5.65
C LEU A 152 4.92 -11.22 -4.86
N SER A 153 4.96 -10.03 -5.44
CA SER A 153 4.42 -8.81 -4.84
C SER A 153 2.88 -8.81 -4.82
N THR A 154 2.30 -7.80 -4.22
CA THR A 154 0.87 -7.49 -4.34
C THR A 154 0.69 -6.15 -5.06
N MET A 155 -0.50 -5.85 -5.52
CA MET A 155 -0.79 -4.55 -6.14
C MET A 155 -0.85 -3.39 -5.12
N TYR A 156 -0.73 -3.69 -3.83
CA TYR A 156 -0.87 -2.73 -2.72
C TYR A 156 0.46 -2.28 -2.14
N VAL A 157 1.59 -2.82 -2.62
CA VAL A 157 2.93 -2.49 -2.12
C VAL A 157 3.86 -2.13 -3.26
N ASN A 158 4.94 -1.43 -2.95
CA ASN A 158 6.00 -1.16 -3.90
C ASN A 158 6.80 -2.45 -4.17
N TYR A 159 7.12 -2.70 -5.44
CA TYR A 159 8.17 -3.62 -5.83
C TYR A 159 9.31 -2.83 -6.46
N ASN A 160 10.54 -3.17 -6.12
CA ASN A 160 11.75 -2.61 -6.72
C ASN A 160 12.87 -3.66 -6.79
N TYR A 161 13.85 -3.41 -7.65
CA TYR A 161 15.02 -4.27 -7.78
C TYR A 161 15.97 -4.15 -6.58
N PRO A 162 16.83 -5.17 -6.34
CA PRO A 162 17.77 -5.18 -5.20
C PRO A 162 18.77 -4.03 -5.18
N TYR A 163 19.05 -3.38 -6.31
CA TYR A 163 19.98 -2.24 -6.36
C TYR A 163 19.41 -0.97 -5.71
N TYR A 164 18.09 -0.84 -5.52
CA TYR A 164 17.49 0.36 -4.91
C TYR A 164 17.99 0.64 -3.49
N PRO A 165 17.93 -0.29 -2.52
CA PRO A 165 18.48 -0.04 -1.20
C PRO A 165 19.99 0.21 -1.22
N GLN A 166 20.74 -0.45 -2.14
CA GLN A 166 22.16 -0.21 -2.29
C GLN A 166 22.46 1.25 -2.73
N HIS A 167 21.61 1.83 -3.60
CA HIS A 167 21.72 3.24 -3.97
C HIS A 167 21.41 4.16 -2.77
N MET A 168 20.39 3.85 -1.98
CA MET A 168 20.06 4.63 -0.78
C MET A 168 21.19 4.62 0.25
N GLU A 169 21.87 3.49 0.43
CA GLU A 169 23.03 3.36 1.35
C GLU A 169 24.24 4.20 0.93
N ARG A 170 24.38 4.47 -0.37
CA ARG A 170 25.46 5.33 -0.93
C ARG A 170 25.10 6.82 -0.88
N LEU A 171 23.82 7.16 -0.65
CA LEU A 171 23.37 8.55 -0.60
C LEU A 171 23.57 9.12 0.81
N GLU A 172 24.44 10.13 0.89
CA GLU A 172 24.80 10.76 2.14
C GLU A 172 23.57 11.38 2.84
N GLY A 173 23.48 11.13 4.15
CA GLY A 173 22.48 11.72 5.03
C GLY A 173 21.13 10.97 5.08
N PHE A 174 20.87 10.03 4.19
CA PHE A 174 19.69 9.18 4.31
C PHE A 174 19.88 8.13 5.39
N GLN A 175 18.87 7.96 6.22
CA GLN A 175 18.84 6.99 7.31
C GLN A 175 17.52 6.23 7.28
N LYS A 176 17.50 5.02 7.88
CA LYS A 176 16.26 4.28 8.15
C LYS A 176 15.33 5.16 8.99
N ASP A 177 14.10 5.30 8.54
CA ASP A 177 13.03 5.98 9.27
C ASP A 177 12.08 4.96 9.89
N ASN A 178 11.43 4.13 9.08
CA ASN A 178 10.53 3.09 9.52
C ASN A 178 10.61 1.86 8.61
N ASP A 179 10.44 0.67 9.18
CA ASP A 179 10.32 -0.57 8.45
C ASP A 179 8.89 -1.14 8.57
N TYR A 180 8.45 -1.73 7.48
CA TYR A 180 7.21 -2.51 7.41
C TYR A 180 7.54 -3.94 7.02
N VAL A 181 6.85 -4.90 7.62
CA VAL A 181 6.97 -6.32 7.31
C VAL A 181 5.65 -6.88 6.78
N GLU A 182 5.75 -7.80 5.83
CA GLU A 182 4.60 -8.54 5.33
C GLU A 182 4.78 -10.02 5.67
N MET A 183 3.69 -10.60 6.16
CA MET A 183 3.65 -12.01 6.55
C MET A 183 2.87 -12.81 5.51
N LYS A 184 3.39 -13.99 5.17
CA LYS A 184 2.64 -15.03 4.48
C LYS A 184 2.16 -16.03 5.51
N VAL A 185 0.86 -16.18 5.61
CA VAL A 185 0.19 -16.98 6.63
C VAL A 185 -0.56 -18.12 5.96
N ARG A 186 -0.33 -19.34 6.40
CA ARG A 186 -1.09 -20.49 5.91
C ARG A 186 -2.52 -20.42 6.44
N VAL A 187 -3.49 -20.60 5.58
CA VAL A 187 -4.88 -20.76 6.01
C VAL A 187 -5.03 -22.09 6.69
N PRO A 188 -5.36 -22.13 8.01
CA PRO A 188 -5.43 -23.39 8.73
C PRO A 188 -6.62 -24.24 8.27
N GLU A 189 -6.49 -25.55 8.28
CA GLU A 189 -7.58 -26.49 7.93
C GLU A 189 -8.75 -26.39 8.91
N GLN A 190 -8.47 -26.04 10.16
CA GLN A 190 -9.45 -25.77 11.21
C GLN A 190 -9.09 -24.48 11.93
N VAL A 191 -10.10 -23.76 12.40
CA VAL A 191 -9.87 -22.58 13.23
C VAL A 191 -9.09 -22.99 14.46
N PRO A 192 -7.93 -22.40 14.76
CA PRO A 192 -7.14 -22.76 15.93
C PRO A 192 -7.95 -22.69 17.22
N ASP A 193 -7.84 -23.70 18.09
CA ASP A 193 -8.58 -23.81 19.35
C ASP A 193 -8.51 -22.54 20.20
N LYS A 194 -7.36 -21.85 20.17
CA LYS A 194 -7.20 -20.61 20.92
C LYS A 194 -8.15 -19.52 20.41
N PHE A 195 -8.27 -19.35 19.08
CA PHE A 195 -9.21 -18.37 18.53
C PHE A 195 -10.67 -18.79 18.83
N ALA A 196 -11.01 -20.05 18.67
CA ALA A 196 -12.35 -20.56 18.97
C ALA A 196 -12.74 -20.32 20.44
N LYS A 197 -11.86 -20.64 21.40
CA LYS A 197 -12.08 -20.43 22.85
C LYS A 197 -12.20 -18.94 23.20
N ILE A 198 -11.33 -18.09 22.66
CA ILE A 198 -11.39 -16.64 22.87
C ILE A 198 -12.70 -16.09 22.29
N THR A 199 -13.07 -16.49 21.08
CA THR A 199 -14.31 -16.07 20.41
C THR A 199 -15.54 -16.42 21.24
N GLU A 200 -15.62 -17.65 21.76
CA GLU A 200 -16.72 -18.08 22.63
C GLU A 200 -16.78 -17.26 23.92
N MET A 201 -15.64 -17.06 24.58
CA MET A 201 -15.52 -16.26 25.79
C MET A 201 -15.96 -14.81 25.54
N VAL A 202 -15.48 -14.19 24.43
CA VAL A 202 -15.80 -12.79 24.08
C VAL A 202 -17.30 -12.61 23.82
N ARG A 203 -17.92 -13.55 23.09
CA ARG A 203 -19.36 -13.53 22.85
C ARG A 203 -20.16 -13.65 24.15
N LYS A 204 -19.79 -14.58 25.04
CA LYS A 204 -20.48 -14.82 26.33
C LYS A 204 -20.29 -13.68 27.32
N ARG A 205 -19.06 -13.15 27.45
CA ARG A 205 -18.71 -12.18 28.49
C ARG A 205 -19.04 -10.74 28.14
N TYR A 206 -18.84 -10.39 26.85
CA TYR A 206 -18.94 -9.00 26.39
C TYR A 206 -20.09 -8.76 25.41
N GLY A 207 -20.82 -9.80 24.98
CA GLY A 207 -21.90 -9.66 24.02
C GLY A 207 -21.49 -9.25 22.61
N LEU A 208 -20.16 -9.25 22.30
CA LEU A 208 -19.68 -8.85 20.99
C LEU A 208 -20.14 -9.85 19.92
N ARG A 209 -20.56 -9.33 18.78
CA ARG A 209 -21.04 -10.14 17.67
C ARG A 209 -20.37 -9.78 16.35
N VAL A 210 -20.22 -10.76 15.48
CA VAL A 210 -19.85 -10.55 14.08
C VAL A 210 -21.07 -10.05 13.31
N HIS A 211 -20.90 -9.05 12.48
CA HIS A 211 -21.89 -8.57 11.52
C HIS A 211 -21.33 -8.63 10.10
N LYS A 212 -22.14 -9.16 9.18
CA LYS A 212 -21.87 -9.17 7.74
C LYS A 212 -22.77 -8.15 7.08
N PHE A 213 -22.18 -7.13 6.51
CA PHE A 213 -22.93 -6.09 5.84
C PHE A 213 -23.53 -6.56 4.52
N THR A 214 -24.72 -6.06 4.23
CA THR A 214 -25.26 -6.03 2.87
C THR A 214 -24.74 -4.83 2.11
N ARG A 215 -24.82 -4.85 0.78
CA ARG A 215 -24.46 -3.68 -0.04
C ARG A 215 -25.29 -2.46 0.29
N LYS A 216 -26.57 -2.66 0.59
CA LYS A 216 -27.49 -1.58 0.98
C LYS A 216 -27.01 -0.88 2.25
N GLU A 217 -26.68 -1.65 3.30
CA GLU A 217 -26.15 -1.07 4.54
C GLU A 217 -24.86 -0.25 4.27
N LEU A 218 -23.93 -0.79 3.49
CA LEU A 218 -22.67 -0.11 3.23
C LEU A 218 -22.81 1.15 2.36
N CYS A 219 -23.66 1.10 1.32
CA CYS A 219 -23.80 2.20 0.36
C CYS A 219 -24.86 3.21 0.78
N ASP A 220 -26.06 2.73 1.22
CA ASP A 220 -27.24 3.58 1.37
C ASP A 220 -27.48 3.99 2.84
N GLU A 221 -27.10 3.14 3.80
CA GLU A 221 -27.31 3.37 5.23
C GLU A 221 -26.08 3.94 5.94
N GLY A 222 -25.01 4.27 5.18
CA GLY A 222 -23.84 4.98 5.67
C GLY A 222 -22.82 4.13 6.44
N TRP A 223 -22.98 2.81 6.50
CA TRP A 223 -22.03 1.94 7.21
C TRP A 223 -20.65 1.91 6.55
N GLY A 224 -20.55 2.08 5.22
CA GLY A 224 -19.27 2.20 4.54
C GLY A 224 -18.44 3.37 5.07
N ARG A 225 -19.06 4.52 5.31
CA ARG A 225 -18.39 5.67 5.93
C ARG A 225 -17.94 5.34 7.35
N LYS A 226 -18.80 4.73 8.17
CA LYS A 226 -18.45 4.36 9.56
C LYS A 226 -17.25 3.41 9.65
N VAL A 227 -17.03 2.54 8.65
CA VAL A 227 -15.82 1.70 8.59
C VAL A 227 -14.56 2.56 8.49
N PHE A 228 -14.55 3.58 7.64
CA PHE A 228 -13.38 4.46 7.49
C PHE A 228 -13.25 5.49 8.63
N ASP A 229 -14.36 5.88 9.28
CA ASP A 229 -14.31 6.66 10.53
C ASP A 229 -13.63 5.84 11.63
N LEU A 230 -13.96 4.53 11.72
CA LEU A 230 -13.30 3.62 12.66
C LEU A 230 -11.83 3.40 12.28
N LEU A 231 -11.48 3.36 10.99
CA LEU A 231 -10.09 3.34 10.54
C LEU A 231 -9.35 4.58 11.03
N ASN A 232 -9.91 5.77 10.81
CA ASN A 232 -9.34 7.02 11.32
C ASN A 232 -9.10 6.99 12.83
N ALA A 233 -10.04 6.43 13.61
CA ALA A 233 -9.92 6.33 15.05
C ALA A 233 -8.84 5.32 15.50
N THR A 234 -8.68 4.21 14.77
CA THR A 234 -7.79 3.11 15.15
C THR A 234 -6.36 3.29 14.66
N TYR A 235 -6.14 4.10 13.60
CA TYR A 235 -4.84 4.32 12.95
C TYR A 235 -4.20 5.66 13.32
N LYS A 236 -4.90 6.52 14.05
CA LYS A 236 -4.48 7.91 14.36
C LYS A 236 -3.07 8.04 14.94
N ASP A 237 -2.56 7.00 15.61
CA ASP A 237 -1.26 7.01 16.30
C ASP A 237 -0.19 6.22 15.51
N LEU A 238 -0.51 5.72 14.30
CA LEU A 238 0.47 5.06 13.44
C LEU A 238 1.37 6.09 12.76
N TYR A 239 2.63 5.71 12.55
CA TYR A 239 3.64 6.53 11.90
C TYR A 239 3.14 7.07 10.54
N GLY A 240 3.33 8.38 10.33
CA GLY A 240 2.98 9.03 9.07
C GLY A 240 1.47 9.19 8.81
N PHE A 241 0.61 8.55 9.61
CA PHE A 241 -0.84 8.59 9.39
C PHE A 241 -1.39 10.02 9.43
N SER A 242 -2.20 10.31 8.42
CA SER A 242 -3.03 11.51 8.39
C SER A 242 -4.51 11.14 8.24
N GLN A 243 -5.35 11.74 9.07
CA GLN A 243 -6.78 11.46 9.06
C GLN A 243 -7.39 11.68 7.66
N LEU A 244 -8.15 10.70 7.19
CA LEU A 244 -8.86 10.78 5.92
C LEU A 244 -9.97 11.84 6.00
N SER A 245 -10.07 12.67 4.97
CA SER A 245 -11.19 13.62 4.82
C SER A 245 -12.46 12.92 4.33
N ASP A 246 -13.58 13.60 4.44
CA ASP A 246 -14.87 13.11 3.94
C ASP A 246 -14.81 12.74 2.45
N CYS A 247 -14.19 13.60 1.61
CA CYS A 247 -14.03 13.32 0.19
C CYS A 247 -13.14 12.10 -0.09
N GLN A 248 -12.09 11.89 0.72
CA GLN A 248 -11.24 10.70 0.63
C GLN A 248 -11.99 9.45 1.06
N ILE A 249 -12.77 9.52 2.15
CA ILE A 249 -13.63 8.42 2.61
C ILE A 249 -14.66 8.07 1.54
N ASP A 250 -15.37 9.04 0.98
CA ASP A 250 -16.37 8.80 -0.06
C ASP A 250 -15.77 8.14 -1.30
N LYS A 251 -14.55 8.54 -1.69
CA LYS A 251 -13.83 7.89 -2.78
C LYS A 251 -13.51 6.44 -2.43
N LEU A 252 -12.95 6.16 -1.25
CA LEU A 252 -12.59 4.80 -0.82
C LEU A 252 -13.83 3.90 -0.73
N VAL A 253 -14.93 4.39 -0.15
CA VAL A 253 -16.22 3.68 -0.12
C VAL A 253 -16.67 3.32 -1.53
N ASN A 254 -16.66 4.29 -2.45
CA ASN A 254 -17.08 4.06 -3.82
C ASN A 254 -16.19 3.09 -4.59
N ASP A 255 -14.88 3.14 -4.38
CA ASP A 255 -13.91 2.31 -5.10
C ASP A 255 -13.89 0.87 -4.57
N TYR A 256 -13.87 0.70 -3.24
CA TYR A 256 -13.71 -0.63 -2.63
C TYR A 256 -15.03 -1.39 -2.46
N ILE A 257 -16.10 -0.76 -2.00
CA ILE A 257 -17.34 -1.48 -1.69
C ILE A 257 -17.99 -2.09 -2.95
N LYS A 258 -17.85 -1.42 -4.11
CA LYS A 258 -18.42 -1.92 -5.36
C LYS A 258 -17.85 -3.27 -5.80
N ILE A 259 -16.58 -3.52 -5.49
CA ILE A 259 -15.85 -4.72 -5.91
C ILE A 259 -15.66 -5.73 -4.76
N ALA A 260 -15.92 -5.33 -3.51
CA ALA A 260 -15.72 -6.20 -2.36
C ALA A 260 -16.64 -7.42 -2.38
N ASP A 261 -16.11 -8.60 -2.08
CA ASP A 261 -16.89 -9.73 -1.60
C ASP A 261 -17.18 -9.51 -0.12
N LEU A 262 -18.44 -9.28 0.20
CA LEU A 262 -18.87 -8.93 1.56
C LEU A 262 -18.67 -10.07 2.58
N ASN A 263 -18.51 -11.30 2.11
CA ASN A 263 -18.14 -12.42 2.97
C ASN A 263 -16.67 -12.29 3.47
N LEU A 264 -15.84 -11.56 2.73
CA LEU A 264 -14.45 -11.27 3.08
C LEU A 264 -14.28 -9.94 3.84
N VAL A 265 -15.39 -9.32 4.22
CA VAL A 265 -15.43 -8.12 5.07
C VAL A 265 -16.15 -8.50 6.37
N THR A 266 -15.52 -8.23 7.52
CA THR A 266 -16.05 -8.57 8.84
C THR A 266 -16.14 -7.31 9.69
N ALA A 267 -17.27 -7.09 10.33
CA ALA A 267 -17.43 -6.07 11.37
C ALA A 267 -17.72 -6.73 12.74
N ILE A 268 -17.21 -6.11 13.80
CA ILE A 268 -17.47 -6.49 15.18
C ILE A 268 -18.34 -5.41 15.80
N MET A 269 -19.47 -5.84 16.35
CA MET A 269 -20.45 -4.95 16.96
C MET A 269 -20.56 -5.18 18.47
N ASP A 270 -20.68 -4.09 19.22
CA ASP A 270 -21.14 -4.03 20.60
C ASP A 270 -22.48 -3.29 20.62
N GLY A 271 -23.60 -4.02 20.77
CA GLY A 271 -24.91 -3.45 20.48
C GLY A 271 -24.99 -2.91 19.04
N ASP A 272 -25.26 -1.61 18.90
CA ASP A 272 -25.33 -0.92 17.61
C ASP A 272 -24.04 -0.19 17.22
N GLN A 273 -23.02 -0.27 18.07
CA GLN A 273 -21.72 0.35 17.81
C GLN A 273 -20.78 -0.63 17.10
N MET A 274 -20.17 -0.21 16.00
CA MET A 274 -19.07 -0.94 15.37
C MET A 274 -17.78 -0.65 16.13
N VAL A 275 -17.12 -1.69 16.63
CA VAL A 275 -15.91 -1.60 17.47
C VAL A 275 -14.67 -2.21 16.83
N GLY A 276 -14.85 -2.91 15.74
CA GLY A 276 -13.76 -3.50 14.96
C GLY A 276 -14.19 -3.87 13.55
N PHE A 277 -13.23 -3.99 12.66
CA PHE A 277 -13.43 -4.44 11.28
C PHE A 277 -12.22 -5.18 10.74
N GLY A 278 -12.43 -6.01 9.73
CA GLY A 278 -11.40 -6.62 8.91
C GLY A 278 -11.84 -6.62 7.45
N ILE A 279 -10.96 -6.17 6.55
CA ILE A 279 -11.20 -6.11 5.11
C ILE A 279 -10.12 -6.91 4.40
N THR A 280 -10.56 -7.89 3.62
CA THR A 280 -9.67 -8.76 2.85
C THR A 280 -10.20 -8.90 1.42
N PHE A 281 -9.31 -9.20 0.48
CA PHE A 281 -9.66 -9.42 -0.92
C PHE A 281 -8.99 -10.68 -1.46
N PRO A 282 -9.62 -11.42 -2.38
CA PRO A 282 -8.90 -12.43 -3.15
C PRO A 282 -7.71 -11.76 -3.84
N SER A 283 -6.52 -12.35 -3.77
CA SER A 283 -5.34 -11.72 -4.36
C SER A 283 -5.41 -11.63 -5.87
N PHE A 284 -5.24 -10.42 -6.38
CA PHE A 284 -5.22 -10.13 -7.81
C PHE A 284 -3.83 -10.28 -8.45
N SER A 285 -2.78 -10.52 -7.68
CA SER A 285 -1.40 -10.46 -8.11
C SER A 285 -1.15 -11.23 -9.42
N ARG A 286 -1.53 -12.51 -9.49
CA ARG A 286 -1.39 -13.31 -10.71
C ARG A 286 -2.31 -12.91 -11.86
N ALA A 287 -3.47 -12.34 -11.55
CA ALA A 287 -4.38 -11.81 -12.56
C ALA A 287 -3.83 -10.52 -13.17
N MET A 288 -3.27 -9.65 -12.35
CA MET A 288 -2.64 -8.40 -12.78
C MET A 288 -1.41 -8.64 -13.66
N GLN A 289 -0.58 -9.64 -13.35
CA GLN A 289 0.55 -10.03 -14.21
C GLN A 289 0.13 -10.46 -15.62
N LYS A 290 -1.11 -10.93 -15.79
CA LYS A 290 -1.67 -11.29 -17.11
C LYS A 290 -2.30 -10.11 -17.86
N THR A 291 -2.33 -8.93 -17.25
CA THR A 291 -2.80 -7.72 -17.92
C THR A 291 -1.70 -7.10 -18.77
N ARG A 292 -2.09 -6.31 -19.77
CA ARG A 292 -1.14 -5.45 -20.46
C ARG A 292 -1.00 -4.14 -19.70
N ASP A 293 0.14 -3.97 -18.99
CA ASP A 293 0.46 -2.75 -18.25
C ASP A 293 -0.66 -2.32 -17.27
N GLY A 294 -1.24 -3.27 -16.54
CA GLY A 294 -2.31 -2.99 -15.59
C GLY A 294 -3.64 -2.55 -16.20
N ARG A 295 -3.86 -2.72 -17.51
CA ARG A 295 -5.09 -2.29 -18.21
C ARG A 295 -6.13 -3.40 -18.27
N PHE A 296 -7.40 -3.02 -18.19
CA PHE A 296 -8.51 -3.97 -18.36
C PHE A 296 -8.63 -4.50 -19.77
N LEU A 297 -8.38 -3.67 -20.78
CA LEU A 297 -8.47 -4.09 -22.18
C LEU A 297 -7.11 -4.54 -22.73
N PRO A 298 -7.08 -5.52 -23.66
CA PRO A 298 -8.25 -6.21 -24.22
C PRO A 298 -8.80 -7.34 -23.33
N PHE A 299 -8.00 -8.03 -22.49
CA PHE A 299 -8.44 -9.23 -21.75
C PHE A 299 -8.18 -9.14 -20.23
N GLY A 300 -7.62 -8.04 -19.73
CA GLY A 300 -7.34 -7.86 -18.31
C GLY A 300 -8.58 -8.01 -17.42
N TRP A 301 -9.71 -7.44 -17.85
CA TRP A 301 -10.99 -7.56 -17.15
C TRP A 301 -11.42 -9.00 -16.90
N TRP A 302 -11.15 -9.92 -17.85
CA TRP A 302 -11.51 -11.33 -17.73
C TRP A 302 -10.68 -12.04 -16.65
N HIS A 303 -9.38 -11.74 -16.55
CA HIS A 303 -8.53 -12.29 -15.50
C HIS A 303 -8.96 -11.78 -14.11
N MET A 304 -9.31 -10.50 -14.00
CA MET A 304 -9.82 -9.90 -12.76
C MET A 304 -11.18 -10.48 -12.37
N LEU A 305 -12.10 -10.65 -13.33
CA LEU A 305 -13.42 -11.23 -13.09
C LEU A 305 -13.34 -12.67 -12.56
N LYS A 306 -12.39 -13.47 -13.05
CA LYS A 306 -12.18 -14.83 -12.53
C LYS A 306 -11.82 -14.85 -11.06
N VAL A 307 -11.03 -13.90 -10.61
CA VAL A 307 -10.66 -13.76 -9.20
C VAL A 307 -11.85 -13.26 -8.39
N LEU A 308 -12.51 -12.20 -8.84
CA LEU A 308 -13.63 -11.58 -8.11
C LEU A 308 -14.84 -12.50 -7.97
N LYS A 309 -15.22 -13.18 -9.05
CA LYS A 309 -16.49 -13.93 -9.08
C LYS A 309 -16.33 -15.40 -8.71
N TRP A 310 -15.20 -16.00 -9.05
CA TRP A 310 -14.96 -17.44 -8.85
C TRP A 310 -13.77 -17.75 -7.95
N HIS A 311 -13.17 -16.74 -7.29
CA HIS A 311 -12.04 -16.88 -6.38
C HIS A 311 -10.91 -17.74 -6.95
N LYS A 312 -10.61 -17.59 -8.26
CA LYS A 312 -9.58 -18.37 -8.97
C LYS A 312 -8.17 -17.88 -8.63
N THR A 313 -7.83 -17.96 -7.34
CA THR A 313 -6.52 -17.67 -6.76
C THR A 313 -6.38 -18.45 -5.46
N PRO A 314 -5.20 -19.00 -5.13
CA PRO A 314 -4.96 -19.63 -3.84
C PRO A 314 -4.64 -18.62 -2.73
N LEU A 315 -4.56 -17.32 -3.06
CA LEU A 315 -4.10 -16.28 -2.17
C LEU A 315 -5.25 -15.32 -1.80
N VAL A 316 -5.26 -14.87 -0.55
CA VAL A 316 -6.09 -13.75 -0.07
C VAL A 316 -5.18 -12.65 0.50
N ASP A 317 -5.44 -11.40 0.18
CA ASP A 317 -4.72 -10.23 0.68
C ASP A 317 -5.48 -9.66 1.89
N LEU A 318 -4.79 -9.57 3.04
CA LEU A 318 -5.33 -8.98 4.27
C LEU A 318 -5.00 -7.48 4.24
N LEU A 319 -5.95 -6.64 3.87
CA LEU A 319 -5.69 -5.23 3.60
C LEU A 319 -5.75 -4.36 4.85
N LEU A 320 -6.88 -4.38 5.53
CA LEU A 320 -7.13 -3.48 6.65
C LEU A 320 -7.74 -4.25 7.81
N ILE A 321 -7.24 -4.01 9.01
CA ILE A 321 -7.83 -4.48 10.26
C ILE A 321 -7.75 -3.37 11.30
N GLY A 322 -8.85 -3.09 11.96
CA GLY A 322 -8.90 -2.09 13.03
C GLY A 322 -9.82 -2.55 14.15
N VAL A 323 -9.37 -2.35 15.38
CA VAL A 323 -10.17 -2.58 16.60
C VAL A 323 -9.92 -1.43 17.55
N LEU A 324 -10.97 -0.84 18.10
CA LEU A 324 -10.87 0.22 19.09
C LEU A 324 -9.98 -0.23 20.25
N PRO A 325 -9.11 0.66 20.80
CA PRO A 325 -8.14 0.30 21.83
C PRO A 325 -8.74 -0.44 23.03
N GLU A 326 -9.90 0.00 23.51
CA GLU A 326 -10.62 -0.58 24.65
C GLU A 326 -11.19 -1.99 24.40
N TYR A 327 -11.25 -2.42 23.13
CA TYR A 327 -11.72 -3.75 22.73
C TYR A 327 -10.59 -4.71 22.33
N ARG A 328 -9.37 -4.20 22.15
CA ARG A 328 -8.19 -5.03 21.83
C ARG A 328 -7.90 -6.03 22.94
N ALA A 329 -7.86 -5.55 24.18
CA ALA A 329 -7.63 -6.38 25.37
C ALA A 329 -8.80 -7.38 25.65
N LYS A 330 -10.00 -7.10 25.13
CA LYS A 330 -11.14 -8.00 25.26
C LYS A 330 -11.07 -9.18 24.27
N GLY A 331 -10.16 -9.17 23.30
CA GLY A 331 -9.99 -10.23 22.30
C GLY A 331 -10.88 -10.09 21.08
N ALA A 332 -11.38 -8.89 20.77
CA ALA A 332 -12.23 -8.65 19.59
C ALA A 332 -11.58 -9.08 18.26
N ASN A 333 -10.24 -9.02 18.17
CA ASN A 333 -9.49 -9.51 17.01
C ASN A 333 -9.77 -11.00 16.71
N ALA A 334 -9.96 -11.83 17.74
CA ALA A 334 -10.23 -13.26 17.56
C ALA A 334 -11.55 -13.51 16.82
N LEU A 335 -12.56 -12.66 17.02
CA LEU A 335 -13.82 -12.73 16.29
C LEU A 335 -13.62 -12.46 14.80
N ILE A 336 -12.74 -11.50 14.44
CA ILE A 336 -12.43 -11.18 13.03
C ILE A 336 -11.76 -12.39 12.38
N PHE A 337 -10.72 -12.95 13.01
CA PHE A 337 -10.01 -14.11 12.46
C PHE A 337 -10.86 -15.37 12.41
N ASP A 338 -11.66 -15.67 13.45
CA ASP A 338 -12.56 -16.82 13.45
C ASP A 338 -13.54 -16.77 12.25
N ASP A 339 -14.11 -15.60 11.98
CA ASP A 339 -15.02 -15.42 10.86
C ASP A 339 -14.30 -15.49 9.49
N LEU A 340 -13.21 -14.76 9.32
CA LEU A 340 -12.49 -14.70 8.04
C LEU A 340 -11.87 -16.06 7.67
N ILE A 341 -11.26 -16.78 8.63
CA ILE A 341 -10.66 -18.11 8.38
C ILE A 341 -11.71 -19.08 7.83
N ARG A 342 -12.95 -19.07 8.35
CA ARG A 342 -14.03 -19.92 7.84
C ARG A 342 -14.39 -19.59 6.39
N TRP A 343 -14.34 -18.32 5.99
CA TRP A 343 -14.58 -17.92 4.62
C TRP A 343 -13.39 -18.25 3.72
N PHE A 344 -12.16 -18.12 4.21
CA PHE A 344 -10.96 -18.52 3.48
C PHE A 344 -10.98 -20.01 3.16
N GLN A 345 -11.35 -20.85 4.13
CA GLN A 345 -11.54 -22.29 3.95
C GLN A 345 -12.62 -22.59 2.91
N ARG A 346 -13.78 -21.93 3.00
CA ARG A 346 -14.91 -22.12 2.08
C ARG A 346 -14.57 -21.75 0.63
N TYR A 347 -13.71 -20.74 0.46
CA TYR A 347 -13.23 -20.29 -0.85
C TYR A 347 -11.96 -21.00 -1.31
N HIS A 348 -11.47 -21.96 -0.52
CA HIS A 348 -10.27 -22.74 -0.80
C HIS A 348 -9.00 -21.89 -0.99
N PHE A 349 -8.88 -20.79 -0.24
CA PHE A 349 -7.61 -20.07 -0.17
C PHE A 349 -6.62 -20.90 0.65
N GLU A 350 -5.39 -21.00 0.17
CA GLU A 350 -4.30 -21.74 0.82
C GLU A 350 -3.45 -20.82 1.70
N TRP A 351 -3.29 -19.57 1.27
CA TRP A 351 -2.39 -18.61 1.91
C TRP A 351 -3.05 -17.23 2.00
N ALA A 352 -2.77 -16.54 3.10
CA ALA A 352 -3.06 -15.13 3.28
C ALA A 352 -1.74 -14.33 3.27
N ILE A 353 -1.74 -13.18 2.59
CA ILE A 353 -0.63 -12.22 2.60
C ILE A 353 -1.12 -10.98 3.35
N THR A 354 -0.37 -10.56 4.38
CA THR A 354 -0.72 -9.32 5.09
C THR A 354 -0.36 -8.10 4.25
N GLY A 355 -1.08 -7.00 4.45
CA GLY A 355 -0.56 -5.69 4.10
C GLY A 355 0.72 -5.37 4.89
N PRO A 356 1.44 -4.31 4.52
CA PRO A 356 2.62 -3.83 5.26
C PRO A 356 2.24 -3.50 6.72
N GLN A 357 2.95 -4.10 7.66
CA GLN A 357 2.75 -3.89 9.09
C GLN A 357 4.00 -3.27 9.68
N MET A 358 3.85 -2.18 10.42
CA MET A 358 4.99 -1.53 11.07
C MET A 358 5.74 -2.51 11.96
N GLU A 359 7.06 -2.56 11.82
CA GLU A 359 7.95 -3.39 12.64
C GLU A 359 7.77 -3.13 14.15
N SER A 360 7.46 -1.89 14.52
CA SER A 360 7.21 -1.48 15.90
C SER A 360 5.82 -1.86 16.43
N ASN A 361 4.91 -2.36 15.60
CA ASN A 361 3.55 -2.71 16.02
C ASN A 361 3.49 -4.15 16.54
N GLU A 362 4.11 -4.37 17.73
CA GLU A 362 4.15 -5.70 18.38
C GLU A 362 2.77 -6.30 18.60
N GLY A 363 1.76 -5.47 18.86
CA GLY A 363 0.38 -5.91 19.10
C GLY A 363 -0.24 -6.61 17.88
N VAL A 364 0.12 -6.17 16.67
CA VAL A 364 -0.31 -6.80 15.42
C VAL A 364 0.58 -7.99 15.08
N LEU A 365 1.90 -7.84 15.18
CA LEU A 365 2.86 -8.90 14.84
C LEU A 365 2.73 -10.14 15.73
N SER A 366 2.44 -9.96 17.03
CA SER A 366 2.26 -11.07 17.97
C SER A 366 1.06 -11.99 17.64
N GLN A 367 0.13 -11.56 16.81
CA GLN A 367 -1.03 -12.38 16.42
C GLN A 367 -0.62 -13.55 15.52
N TRP A 368 0.44 -13.37 14.73
CA TRP A 368 0.92 -14.37 13.79
C TRP A 368 1.59 -15.58 14.46
N GLN A 369 2.06 -15.45 15.70
CA GLN A 369 2.68 -16.56 16.46
C GLN A 369 1.74 -17.75 16.70
N TYR A 370 0.42 -17.57 16.49
CA TYR A 370 -0.58 -18.61 16.67
C TYR A 370 -0.98 -19.31 15.35
N LEU A 371 -0.35 -18.89 14.26
CA LEU A 371 -0.58 -19.41 12.91
C LEU A 371 0.76 -19.78 12.28
N GLU A 372 0.74 -20.63 11.27
CA GLU A 372 1.91 -20.90 10.43
C GLU A 372 2.18 -19.67 9.56
N ALA A 373 3.04 -18.80 10.05
CA ALA A 373 3.34 -17.52 9.43
C ALA A 373 4.84 -17.32 9.25
N THR A 374 5.22 -16.79 8.08
CA THR A 374 6.62 -16.44 7.76
C THR A 374 6.68 -15.02 7.22
N GLN A 375 7.69 -14.25 7.61
CA GLN A 375 7.95 -12.98 6.99
C GLN A 375 8.42 -13.22 5.55
N VAL A 376 7.78 -12.55 4.59
CA VAL A 376 8.10 -12.72 3.16
C VAL A 376 8.70 -11.50 2.54
N ARG A 377 8.39 -10.32 3.04
CA ARG A 377 8.96 -9.07 2.53
C ARG A 377 9.16 -8.08 3.66
N ARG A 378 10.12 -7.18 3.45
CA ARG A 378 10.37 -6.00 4.29
C ARG A 378 10.49 -4.78 3.40
N HIS A 379 9.80 -3.71 3.78
CA HIS A 379 9.87 -2.41 3.12
C HIS A 379 10.42 -1.39 4.10
N ARG A 380 11.21 -0.44 3.60
CA ARG A 380 11.85 0.60 4.40
C ARG A 380 11.53 1.98 3.88
N CYS A 381 11.12 2.86 4.76
CA CYS A 381 11.15 4.28 4.54
C CYS A 381 12.49 4.86 5.01
N TYR A 382 13.00 5.80 4.24
CA TYR A 382 14.23 6.54 4.52
C TYR A 382 13.88 7.99 4.80
N ARG A 383 14.70 8.64 5.64
CA ARG A 383 14.58 10.06 5.95
C ARG A 383 15.95 10.72 5.89
N LYS A 384 15.96 11.99 5.46
CA LYS A 384 17.13 12.87 5.49
C LYS A 384 16.68 14.30 5.83
N LYS A 385 17.40 14.96 6.75
CA LYS A 385 17.29 16.41 6.98
C LYS A 385 18.20 17.19 6.04
N PHE A 386 17.79 18.38 5.62
CA PHE A 386 18.55 19.19 4.68
C PHE A 386 18.45 20.70 4.92
#